data_5e85f9802133d6034ff31f3aa5c2281f
#
_entry.id   5e85f9802133d6034ff31f3aa5c2281f
#
_cell.length_a   1.000
_cell.length_b   1.000
_cell.length_c   1.000
_cell.angle_alpha   90.00
_cell.angle_beta   90.00
_cell.angle_gamma   90.00
#
_symmetry.space_group_name_H-M   'P 1'
#
loop_
_entity.id
_entity.type
_entity.pdbx_description
1 polymer ?
#
loop_
_entity_poly.entity_id
_entity_poly.type
_entity_poly.pdbx_seq_one_letter_code
_entity_poly.pdbx_strand_id
1 'polypeptide(L)'
;MKTRKNRNRLKNGWKYITVSGNAKKRGYEHGYQLAEEIAELMVVFPETLKSSHHISLEDYILLSNNLARKQFDRCTEWREELEGMVEGALSRGVVTSVDFLFSWNMHHSISSKLYCKKKHCHQHLSHVGHSHHLDHCSAFIATGDATKDGKIVMAHNTHTQFVLGNFFNIVQYVRPDKGTAFIMQTCPGSICSVVDWFVCASGIIGCETTIGDVNYLPEYGTPYFCRIRECMQYAKTLDDCVRIMREDNAGDYPCGWMFGDTNTNEIMLLEVAKTVAEPRRTMSGVFYGSNIAQDSFIRETQTTHGASQPSNKISVVARSERLNWLLNNKYWGRLDATSAKLVISDHYDVFDEKIRMGFRSICKHVEVENKTKKRLAHYPFGAIDGKVVTSTMASKMTFLGRWGSSCGRVYKPSRTIKLAFPYVPVFKSEPWVKIGKDN
;
A
#
# COMPACT_ATOMS: atom_id res chain seq x y z
N MET A 1 -9.45 31.09 11.49
CA MET A 1 -10.81 30.75 11.94
C MET A 1 -10.80 29.32 12.47
N LYS A 2 -11.19 29.10 13.74
CA LYS A 2 -11.10 27.79 14.41
C LYS A 2 -12.27 26.91 13.97
N THR A 3 -12.02 25.90 13.14
CA THR A 3 -13.00 24.83 12.89
C THR A 3 -12.71 23.65 13.80
N ARG A 4 -13.31 23.70 14.98
CA ARG A 4 -13.16 22.73 16.07
C ARG A 4 -14.39 21.79 16.10
N LYS A 5 -14.79 21.13 15.00
CA LYS A 5 -16.02 20.32 15.02
C LYS A 5 -16.00 18.91 14.39
N ASN A 6 -14.89 18.40 13.82
CA ASN A 6 -14.91 17.06 13.22
C ASN A 6 -13.79 16.12 13.66
N ARG A 7 -13.03 16.44 14.69
CA ARG A 7 -12.04 15.50 15.29
C ARG A 7 -12.65 14.28 16.00
N ASN A 8 -13.97 14.19 16.08
CA ASN A 8 -14.68 13.15 16.86
C ASN A 8 -14.95 11.84 16.09
N ARG A 9 -14.36 11.62 14.92
CA ARG A 9 -14.58 10.39 14.15
C ARG A 9 -13.39 9.43 14.09
N LEU A 10 -12.27 9.74 14.70
CA LEU A 10 -11.13 8.82 14.78
C LEU A 10 -11.34 7.88 15.97
N LYS A 11 -11.47 6.58 15.68
CA LYS A 11 -11.49 5.53 16.69
C LYS A 11 -10.18 4.77 16.65
N ASN A 12 -9.34 4.93 17.67
CA ASN A 12 -8.00 4.34 17.71
C ASN A 12 -7.14 4.67 16.47
N GLY A 13 -7.18 5.94 16.05
CA GLY A 13 -6.44 6.43 14.87
C GLY A 13 -7.09 6.16 13.52
N TRP A 14 -8.13 5.31 13.45
CA TRP A 14 -8.84 4.97 12.21
C TRP A 14 -10.08 5.84 11.99
N LYS A 15 -10.35 6.16 10.73
CA LYS A 15 -11.59 6.78 10.27
C LYS A 15 -12.38 5.76 9.44
N TYR A 16 -13.64 5.60 9.74
CA TYR A 16 -14.53 4.63 9.10
C TYR A 16 -15.53 5.33 8.21
N ILE A 17 -15.68 4.88 6.97
CA ILE A 17 -16.71 5.31 6.05
C ILE A 17 -17.40 4.12 5.40
N THR A 18 -18.65 4.33 5.02
CA THR A 18 -19.44 3.36 4.23
C THR A 18 -19.92 4.05 2.97
N VAL A 19 -19.75 3.40 1.83
CA VAL A 19 -20.26 3.86 0.53
C VAL A 19 -21.06 2.75 -0.13
N SER A 20 -22.14 3.10 -0.86
CA SER A 20 -23.06 2.12 -1.43
C SER A 20 -23.68 2.56 -2.75
N GLY A 21 -24.21 1.59 -3.50
CA GLY A 21 -24.95 1.85 -4.71
C GLY A 21 -24.11 1.82 -5.99
N ASN A 22 -24.56 2.54 -7.04
CA ASN A 22 -23.80 2.67 -8.28
C ASN A 22 -22.52 3.50 -8.09
N ALA A 23 -21.67 3.50 -9.10
CA ALA A 23 -20.37 4.15 -9.05
C ALA A 23 -20.45 5.62 -8.63
N LYS A 24 -21.30 6.40 -9.29
CA LYS A 24 -21.44 7.81 -9.02
C LYS A 24 -21.92 8.10 -7.58
N LYS A 25 -22.87 7.30 -7.07
CA LYS A 25 -23.35 7.43 -5.69
C LYS A 25 -22.24 7.05 -4.69
N ARG A 26 -21.51 5.95 -4.90
CA ARG A 26 -20.38 5.56 -4.04
C ARG A 26 -19.33 6.68 -3.98
N GLY A 27 -18.99 7.23 -5.14
CA GLY A 27 -18.10 8.38 -5.24
C GLY A 27 -18.61 9.58 -4.46
N TYR A 28 -19.89 9.96 -4.65
CA TYR A 28 -20.50 11.07 -3.91
C TYR A 28 -20.42 10.86 -2.39
N GLU A 29 -20.78 9.68 -1.90
CA GLU A 29 -20.71 9.35 -0.47
C GLU A 29 -19.27 9.41 0.07
N HIS A 30 -18.27 8.98 -0.71
CA HIS A 30 -16.84 9.11 -0.38
C HIS A 30 -16.42 10.58 -0.30
N GLY A 31 -16.65 11.34 -1.36
CA GLY A 31 -16.29 12.78 -1.42
C GLY A 31 -16.96 13.60 -0.33
N TYR A 32 -18.25 13.33 -0.04
CA TYR A 32 -19.00 13.99 1.03
C TYR A 32 -18.41 13.68 2.42
N GLN A 33 -18.12 12.41 2.72
CA GLN A 33 -17.63 11.98 4.02
C GLN A 33 -16.16 12.38 4.29
N LEU A 34 -15.35 12.53 3.23
CA LEU A 34 -13.92 12.81 3.30
C LEU A 34 -13.54 14.18 2.73
N ALA A 35 -14.49 15.11 2.59
CA ALA A 35 -14.23 16.42 1.99
C ALA A 35 -13.10 17.19 2.69
N GLU A 36 -13.05 17.17 4.02
CA GLU A 36 -12.00 17.86 4.78
C GLU A 36 -10.62 17.24 4.53
N GLU A 37 -10.54 15.90 4.45
CA GLU A 37 -9.31 15.18 4.17
C GLU A 37 -8.85 15.35 2.72
N ILE A 38 -9.78 15.45 1.76
CA ILE A 38 -9.49 15.81 0.37
C ILE A 38 -8.92 17.22 0.29
N ALA A 39 -9.49 18.18 1.01
CA ALA A 39 -8.96 19.54 1.07
C ALA A 39 -7.54 19.58 1.66
N GLU A 40 -7.28 18.83 2.73
CA GLU A 40 -5.94 18.72 3.31
C GLU A 40 -4.95 18.07 2.33
N LEU A 41 -5.36 16.99 1.65
CA LEU A 41 -4.56 16.32 0.63
C LEU A 41 -4.18 17.27 -0.52
N MET A 42 -5.10 18.13 -0.97
CA MET A 42 -4.84 19.12 -2.03
C MET A 42 -3.77 20.15 -1.65
N VAL A 43 -3.52 20.36 -0.36
CA VAL A 43 -2.43 21.21 0.12
C VAL A 43 -1.14 20.40 0.28
N VAL A 44 -1.21 19.22 0.86
CA VAL A 44 -0.03 18.43 1.25
C VAL A 44 0.61 17.71 0.06
N PHE A 45 -0.19 17.20 -0.87
CA PHE A 45 0.33 16.43 -2.00
C PHE A 45 1.21 17.26 -2.95
N PRO A 46 0.84 18.47 -3.40
CA PRO A 46 1.70 19.33 -4.20
C PRO A 46 3.04 19.65 -3.53
N GLU A 47 3.03 19.94 -2.23
CA GLU A 47 4.24 20.19 -1.46
C GLU A 47 5.15 18.95 -1.40
N THR A 48 4.55 17.77 -1.29
CA THR A 48 5.30 16.51 -1.34
C THR A 48 5.89 16.25 -2.71
N LEU A 49 5.15 16.50 -3.80
CA LEU A 49 5.64 16.39 -5.17
C LEU A 49 6.84 17.31 -5.40
N LYS A 50 6.74 18.57 -4.98
CA LYS A 50 7.82 19.55 -5.11
C LYS A 50 9.06 19.15 -4.32
N SER A 51 8.89 18.73 -3.06
CA SER A 51 10.03 18.43 -2.18
C SER A 51 10.67 17.06 -2.47
N SER A 52 9.87 16.02 -2.79
CA SER A 52 10.38 14.66 -3.02
C SER A 52 10.73 14.37 -4.48
N HIS A 53 10.01 14.95 -5.41
CA HIS A 53 10.12 14.63 -6.84
C HIS A 53 10.57 15.81 -7.70
N HIS A 54 10.63 17.04 -7.15
CA HIS A 54 10.96 18.27 -7.86
C HIS A 54 10.08 18.51 -9.11
N ILE A 55 8.80 18.22 -8.99
CA ILE A 55 7.79 18.39 -10.04
C ILE A 55 6.64 19.24 -9.51
N SER A 56 6.07 20.11 -10.36
CA SER A 56 4.85 20.85 -10.04
C SER A 56 3.62 19.95 -10.08
N LEU A 57 2.51 20.36 -9.46
CA LEU A 57 1.25 19.62 -9.56
C LEU A 57 0.73 19.61 -11.00
N GLU A 58 0.86 20.72 -11.72
CA GLU A 58 0.44 20.86 -13.12
C GLU A 58 1.19 19.86 -14.03
N ASP A 59 2.51 19.82 -13.91
CA ASP A 59 3.33 18.86 -14.67
C ASP A 59 3.03 17.42 -14.29
N TYR A 60 2.71 17.18 -13.03
CA TYR A 60 2.34 15.85 -12.53
C TYR A 60 0.98 15.40 -13.11
N ILE A 61 -0.03 16.29 -13.14
CA ILE A 61 -1.33 16.05 -13.77
C ILE A 61 -1.16 15.79 -15.26
N LEU A 62 -0.36 16.61 -15.94
CA LEU A 62 -0.07 16.43 -17.37
C LEU A 62 0.60 15.07 -17.63
N LEU A 63 1.57 14.69 -16.81
CA LEU A 63 2.23 13.38 -16.89
C LEU A 63 1.25 12.23 -16.69
N SER A 64 0.36 12.33 -15.71
CA SER A 64 -0.69 11.33 -15.42
C SER A 64 -1.63 11.16 -16.61
N ASN A 65 -2.13 12.27 -17.15
CA ASN A 65 -3.03 12.28 -18.29
C ASN A 65 -2.37 11.69 -19.55
N ASN A 66 -1.12 12.05 -19.83
CA ASN A 66 -0.36 11.51 -20.95
C ASN A 66 -0.11 10.00 -20.86
N LEU A 67 0.04 9.50 -19.62
CA LEU A 67 0.32 8.07 -19.40
C LEU A 67 -0.90 7.18 -19.57
N ALA A 68 -2.03 7.55 -18.98
CA ALA A 68 -3.11 6.59 -18.78
C ALA A 68 -4.52 7.16 -18.93
N ARG A 69 -4.69 8.46 -19.21
CA ARG A 69 -6.04 9.07 -19.25
C ARG A 69 -6.95 8.41 -20.27
N LYS A 70 -6.46 8.14 -21.46
CA LYS A 70 -7.24 7.51 -22.54
C LYS A 70 -7.74 6.12 -22.14
N GLN A 71 -6.94 5.35 -21.43
CA GLN A 71 -7.30 4.01 -20.94
C GLN A 71 -8.27 4.12 -19.78
N PHE A 72 -8.01 5.05 -18.85
CA PHE A 72 -8.90 5.31 -17.73
C PHE A 72 -10.30 5.76 -18.17
N ASP A 73 -10.41 6.60 -19.22
CA ASP A 73 -11.70 7.04 -19.73
C ASP A 73 -12.58 5.89 -20.27
N ARG A 74 -11.98 4.74 -20.59
CA ARG A 74 -12.70 3.49 -20.94
C ARG A 74 -13.21 2.76 -19.71
N CYS A 75 -12.62 2.98 -18.55
CA CYS A 75 -13.04 2.43 -17.26
C CYS A 75 -14.22 3.23 -16.71
N THR A 76 -15.37 3.19 -17.39
CA THR A 76 -16.54 4.06 -17.16
C THR A 76 -16.97 4.05 -15.69
N GLU A 77 -17.05 2.88 -15.06
CA GLU A 77 -17.45 2.76 -13.67
C GLU A 77 -16.51 3.52 -12.72
N TRP A 78 -15.23 3.39 -12.91
CA TRP A 78 -14.23 4.05 -12.04
C TRP A 78 -14.15 5.55 -12.29
N ARG A 79 -14.37 5.98 -13.53
CA ARG A 79 -14.47 7.40 -13.86
C ARG A 79 -15.69 8.04 -13.21
N GLU A 80 -16.88 7.42 -13.31
CA GLU A 80 -18.10 7.88 -12.66
C GLU A 80 -17.94 7.94 -11.13
N GLU A 81 -17.18 7.02 -10.53
CA GLU A 81 -16.89 7.05 -9.09
C GLU A 81 -16.02 8.27 -8.72
N LEU A 82 -15.00 8.63 -9.53
CA LEU A 82 -14.24 9.89 -9.32
C LEU A 82 -15.08 11.14 -9.54
N GLU A 83 -15.94 11.18 -10.56
CA GLU A 83 -16.89 12.27 -10.81
C GLU A 83 -17.81 12.47 -9.60
N GLY A 84 -18.33 11.37 -9.06
CA GLY A 84 -19.12 11.40 -7.82
C GLY A 84 -18.35 11.95 -6.63
N MET A 85 -17.05 11.59 -6.47
CA MET A 85 -16.22 12.13 -5.39
C MET A 85 -16.07 13.65 -5.47
N VAL A 86 -15.90 14.19 -6.69
CA VAL A 86 -15.83 15.64 -6.93
C VAL A 86 -17.14 16.30 -6.51
N GLU A 87 -18.29 15.76 -6.92
CA GLU A 87 -19.62 16.31 -6.57
C GLU A 87 -19.86 16.24 -5.05
N GLY A 88 -19.48 15.11 -4.41
CA GLY A 88 -19.62 14.95 -2.96
C GLY A 88 -18.77 15.93 -2.16
N ALA A 89 -17.50 16.15 -2.58
CA ALA A 89 -16.62 17.14 -1.98
C ALA A 89 -17.15 18.57 -2.16
N LEU A 90 -17.62 18.88 -3.38
CA LEU A 90 -18.21 20.19 -3.70
C LEU A 90 -19.44 20.50 -2.83
N SER A 91 -20.31 19.51 -2.56
CA SER A 91 -21.48 19.68 -1.69
C SER A 91 -21.11 20.05 -0.24
N ARG A 92 -19.84 19.85 0.13
CA ARG A 92 -19.24 20.24 1.42
C ARG A 92 -18.38 21.50 1.31
N GLY A 93 -18.43 22.21 0.17
CA GLY A 93 -17.65 23.42 -0.08
C GLY A 93 -16.19 23.20 -0.44
N VAL A 94 -15.79 21.95 -0.78
CA VAL A 94 -14.43 21.62 -1.21
C VAL A 94 -14.40 21.46 -2.72
N VAL A 95 -13.70 22.39 -3.40
CA VAL A 95 -13.54 22.39 -4.86
C VAL A 95 -12.32 21.52 -5.22
N THR A 96 -12.55 20.45 -5.93
CA THR A 96 -11.51 19.56 -6.49
C THR A 96 -11.86 19.21 -7.94
N SER A 97 -11.05 18.41 -8.61
CA SER A 97 -11.28 18.00 -10.00
C SER A 97 -11.04 16.51 -10.20
N VAL A 98 -11.65 15.97 -11.25
CA VAL A 98 -11.37 14.58 -11.68
C VAL A 98 -9.90 14.42 -12.04
N ASP A 99 -9.26 15.41 -12.67
CA ASP A 99 -7.84 15.35 -13.04
C ASP A 99 -6.93 15.28 -11.80
N PHE A 100 -7.25 16.03 -10.73
CA PHE A 100 -6.51 15.92 -9.47
C PHE A 100 -6.68 14.53 -8.85
N LEU A 101 -7.92 14.04 -8.72
CA LEU A 101 -8.20 12.73 -8.12
C LEU A 101 -7.63 11.58 -8.98
N PHE A 102 -7.74 11.66 -10.31
CA PHE A 102 -7.11 10.71 -11.21
C PHE A 102 -5.60 10.67 -11.02
N SER A 103 -4.95 11.83 -11.01
CA SER A 103 -3.51 11.95 -10.82
C SER A 103 -3.07 11.45 -9.43
N TRP A 104 -3.88 11.65 -8.41
CA TRP A 104 -3.66 11.08 -7.08
C TRP A 104 -3.73 9.54 -7.10
N ASN A 105 -4.72 8.94 -7.78
CA ASN A 105 -4.81 7.48 -7.95
C ASN A 105 -3.64 6.92 -8.77
N MET A 106 -3.05 7.71 -9.67
CA MET A 106 -1.83 7.36 -10.42
C MET A 106 -0.53 7.45 -9.61
N HIS A 107 -0.59 7.83 -8.32
CA HIS A 107 0.62 8.11 -7.53
C HIS A 107 1.61 6.93 -7.52
N HIS A 108 1.15 5.72 -7.30
CA HIS A 108 2.00 4.53 -7.35
C HIS A 108 2.55 4.26 -8.75
N SER A 109 1.71 4.37 -9.76
CA SER A 109 2.07 4.15 -11.17
C SER A 109 3.14 5.12 -11.69
N ILE A 110 3.13 6.37 -11.23
CA ILE A 110 4.06 7.41 -11.70
C ILE A 110 5.34 7.44 -10.88
N SER A 111 5.32 7.06 -9.63
CA SER A 111 6.49 7.11 -8.75
C SER A 111 7.69 6.38 -9.34
N SER A 112 7.50 5.20 -9.93
CA SER A 112 8.55 4.45 -10.62
C SER A 112 9.18 5.23 -11.78
N LYS A 113 8.35 5.95 -12.57
CA LYS A 113 8.80 6.76 -13.71
C LYS A 113 9.60 8.00 -13.30
N LEU A 114 9.19 8.65 -12.23
CA LEU A 114 9.91 9.82 -11.69
C LEU A 114 11.29 9.43 -11.16
N TYR A 115 11.42 8.26 -10.54
CA TYR A 115 12.70 7.72 -10.10
C TYR A 115 13.62 7.34 -11.26
N CYS A 116 13.09 6.78 -12.33
CA CYS A 116 13.88 6.39 -13.51
C CYS A 116 14.51 7.59 -14.23
N LYS A 117 13.77 8.70 -14.40
CA LYS A 117 14.31 9.95 -14.96
C LYS A 117 15.48 10.51 -14.17
N LYS A 118 15.48 10.42 -12.85
CA LYS A 118 16.59 10.88 -12.00
C LYS A 118 17.90 10.10 -12.24
N LYS A 119 17.84 8.81 -12.54
CA LYS A 119 19.05 8.01 -12.84
C LYS A 119 19.76 8.46 -14.10
N HIS A 120 19.05 8.91 -15.12
CA HIS A 120 19.66 9.39 -16.38
C HIS A 120 20.21 10.83 -16.28
N CYS A 121 19.69 11.66 -15.38
CA CYS A 121 20.21 13.00 -15.12
C CYS A 121 21.48 13.03 -14.23
N HIS A 122 21.83 11.91 -13.58
CA HIS A 122 22.90 11.85 -12.58
C HIS A 122 24.28 11.40 -13.08
N GLN A 123 24.56 11.45 -14.38
CA GLN A 123 25.94 11.26 -14.86
C GLN A 123 26.93 12.37 -14.39
N HIS A 124 26.44 13.43 -13.74
CA HIS A 124 27.26 14.53 -13.24
C HIS A 124 27.24 14.80 -11.73
N LEU A 125 26.59 13.97 -10.91
CA LEU A 125 26.55 14.17 -9.45
C LEU A 125 26.99 12.89 -8.70
N SER A 126 28.27 12.56 -8.82
CA SER A 126 28.90 11.38 -8.21
C SER A 126 29.11 11.45 -6.69
N HIS A 127 28.53 12.43 -5.97
CA HIS A 127 28.77 12.63 -4.53
C HIS A 127 27.52 12.90 -3.67
N VAL A 128 26.29 12.70 -4.15
CA VAL A 128 25.11 12.77 -3.28
C VAL A 128 24.69 11.35 -2.94
N GLY A 129 24.84 11.03 -1.66
CA GLY A 129 24.65 9.70 -1.08
C GLY A 129 23.37 9.01 -1.52
N HIS A 130 23.50 7.72 -1.72
CA HIS A 130 22.53 6.70 -2.10
C HIS A 130 21.07 7.10 -1.82
N SER A 131 20.27 7.28 -2.88
CA SER A 131 18.82 7.30 -2.75
C SER A 131 18.42 5.95 -2.19
N HIS A 132 18.08 5.92 -0.90
CA HIS A 132 17.43 4.76 -0.33
C HIS A 132 16.10 4.60 -1.07
N HIS A 133 16.02 3.64 -1.99
CA HIS A 133 14.78 3.22 -2.57
C HIS A 133 13.88 2.82 -1.40
N LEU A 134 12.77 3.52 -1.30
CA LEU A 134 11.85 3.37 -0.20
C LEU A 134 11.08 2.05 -0.45
N ASP A 135 11.54 0.96 0.16
CA ASP A 135 10.84 -0.31 0.18
C ASP A 135 9.54 -0.13 0.97
N HIS A 136 8.39 -0.42 0.34
CA HIS A 136 7.10 0.05 0.84
C HIS A 136 6.40 -0.86 1.84
N CYS A 137 6.67 -2.16 1.90
CA CYS A 137 5.87 -3.09 2.71
C CYS A 137 6.64 -4.30 3.19
N SER A 138 6.10 -4.98 4.21
CA SER A 138 6.39 -6.38 4.52
C SER A 138 5.08 -7.12 4.73
N ALA A 139 4.96 -8.30 4.15
CA ALA A 139 3.71 -9.06 4.20
C ALA A 139 3.96 -10.57 4.13
N PHE A 140 2.97 -11.36 4.57
CA PHE A 140 2.90 -12.78 4.31
C PHE A 140 1.46 -13.28 4.28
N ILE A 141 1.27 -14.43 3.65
CA ILE A 141 0.05 -15.23 3.71
C ILE A 141 0.44 -16.70 3.90
N ALA A 142 -0.31 -17.41 4.73
CA ALA A 142 -0.05 -18.80 5.10
C ALA A 142 -1.34 -19.60 5.16
N THR A 143 -1.26 -20.91 4.91
CA THR A 143 -2.37 -21.86 4.98
C THR A 143 -1.91 -23.28 5.26
N GLY A 144 -2.84 -24.19 5.55
CA GLY A 144 -2.56 -25.61 5.75
C GLY A 144 -1.62 -25.86 6.92
N ASP A 145 -0.60 -26.72 6.72
CA ASP A 145 0.34 -27.14 7.75
C ASP A 145 1.16 -25.99 8.36
N ALA A 146 1.22 -24.84 7.72
CA ALA A 146 1.92 -23.68 8.26
C ALA A 146 1.13 -22.97 9.38
N THR A 147 -0.18 -23.15 9.43
CA THR A 147 -1.08 -22.45 10.36
C THR A 147 -1.60 -23.37 11.46
N LYS A 148 -2.00 -22.78 12.58
CA LYS A 148 -2.43 -23.49 13.77
C LYS A 148 -3.73 -24.30 13.57
N ASP A 149 -4.63 -23.80 12.75
CA ASP A 149 -5.96 -24.39 12.49
C ASP A 149 -6.12 -24.86 11.02
N GLY A 150 -5.05 -24.86 10.26
CA GLY A 150 -5.03 -25.23 8.84
C GLY A 150 -5.69 -24.19 7.92
N LYS A 151 -6.14 -23.03 8.45
CA LYS A 151 -6.84 -22.00 7.69
C LYS A 151 -5.95 -20.80 7.38
N ILE A 152 -6.38 -19.97 6.44
CA ILE A 152 -5.58 -18.83 5.99
C ILE A 152 -5.34 -17.82 7.13
N VAL A 153 -4.08 -17.39 7.24
CA VAL A 153 -3.62 -16.25 8.03
C VAL A 153 -2.82 -15.33 7.12
N MET A 154 -3.19 -14.05 7.04
CA MET A 154 -2.50 -13.04 6.24
C MET A 154 -2.16 -11.84 7.12
N ALA A 155 -0.96 -11.27 6.94
CA ALA A 155 -0.54 -10.08 7.66
C ALA A 155 0.31 -9.16 6.79
N HIS A 156 0.22 -7.86 7.06
CA HIS A 156 0.87 -6.81 6.30
C HIS A 156 1.20 -5.61 7.18
N ASN A 157 2.29 -4.92 6.88
CA ASN A 157 2.54 -3.54 7.32
C ASN A 157 3.00 -2.67 6.16
N THR A 158 2.45 -1.46 6.11
CA THR A 158 2.79 -0.45 5.12
C THR A 158 3.99 0.36 5.60
N HIS A 159 4.98 0.55 4.73
CA HIS A 159 6.08 1.48 4.96
C HIS A 159 5.99 2.61 3.96
N THR A 160 5.93 3.85 4.44
CA THR A 160 5.84 5.02 3.56
C THR A 160 6.36 6.29 4.24
N GLN A 161 6.44 7.38 3.48
CA GLN A 161 6.66 8.72 4.03
C GLN A 161 5.52 9.07 4.98
N PHE A 162 5.86 9.51 6.20
CA PHE A 162 4.85 9.78 7.22
C PHE A 162 3.87 10.90 6.84
N VAL A 163 4.29 11.84 6.01
CA VAL A 163 3.44 12.94 5.55
C VAL A 163 2.26 12.44 4.70
N LEU A 164 2.50 11.58 3.72
CA LEU A 164 1.44 10.98 2.91
C LEU A 164 0.75 9.85 3.65
N GLY A 165 1.52 9.04 4.37
CA GLY A 165 0.99 7.95 5.19
C GLY A 165 -0.07 8.39 6.20
N ASN A 166 -0.05 9.66 6.63
CA ASN A 166 -1.07 10.20 7.53
C ASN A 166 -2.49 10.16 6.97
N PHE A 167 -2.64 10.10 5.64
CA PHE A 167 -3.94 9.99 4.97
C PHE A 167 -4.44 8.54 4.82
N PHE A 168 -3.63 7.53 5.14
CA PHE A 168 -3.93 6.11 4.86
C PHE A 168 -4.69 5.43 6.00
N ASN A 169 -5.24 6.19 6.94
CA ASN A 169 -6.02 5.68 8.07
C ASN A 169 -7.53 5.53 7.79
N ILE A 170 -7.92 5.51 6.54
CA ILE A 170 -9.32 5.35 6.15
C ILE A 170 -9.64 3.86 6.00
N VAL A 171 -10.67 3.41 6.70
CA VAL A 171 -11.29 2.10 6.49
C VAL A 171 -12.61 2.33 5.77
N GLN A 172 -12.70 1.82 4.56
CA GLN A 172 -13.89 1.98 3.72
C GLN A 172 -14.59 0.64 3.54
N TYR A 173 -15.87 0.59 3.90
CA TYR A 173 -16.77 -0.50 3.56
C TYR A 173 -17.56 -0.13 2.31
N VAL A 174 -17.45 -0.93 1.26
CA VAL A 174 -18.07 -0.72 -0.05
C VAL A 174 -19.17 -1.73 -0.28
N ARG A 175 -20.38 -1.26 -0.61
CA ARG A 175 -21.54 -2.08 -1.00
C ARG A 175 -22.00 -1.68 -2.39
N PRO A 176 -21.38 -2.21 -3.45
CA PRO A 176 -21.75 -1.86 -4.82
C PRO A 176 -23.08 -2.51 -5.21
N ASP A 177 -23.81 -1.92 -6.16
CA ASP A 177 -25.01 -2.52 -6.76
C ASP A 177 -24.66 -3.74 -7.61
N LYS A 178 -23.44 -3.73 -8.20
CA LYS A 178 -22.92 -4.84 -8.99
C LYS A 178 -21.60 -5.35 -8.39
N GLY A 179 -21.43 -6.65 -8.34
CA GLY A 179 -20.26 -7.29 -7.74
C GLY A 179 -20.43 -7.57 -6.25
N THR A 180 -19.33 -7.70 -5.54
CA THR A 180 -19.27 -8.18 -4.16
C THR A 180 -18.92 -7.02 -3.22
N ALA A 181 -19.53 -7.00 -2.04
CA ALA A 181 -19.14 -6.06 -0.98
C ALA A 181 -17.72 -6.37 -0.48
N PHE A 182 -16.99 -5.35 -0.10
CA PHE A 182 -15.65 -5.50 0.44
C PHE A 182 -15.31 -4.39 1.45
N ILE A 183 -14.31 -4.66 2.29
CA ILE A 183 -13.71 -3.68 3.18
C ILE A 183 -12.24 -3.51 2.78
N MET A 184 -11.78 -2.27 2.72
CA MET A 184 -10.39 -1.95 2.39
C MET A 184 -9.84 -0.85 3.30
N GLN A 185 -8.53 -0.84 3.49
CA GLN A 185 -7.84 0.34 3.96
C GLN A 185 -7.47 1.21 2.76
N THR A 186 -7.75 2.50 2.82
CA THR A 186 -7.57 3.42 1.69
C THR A 186 -7.19 4.83 2.16
N CYS A 187 -7.25 5.80 1.26
CA CYS A 187 -7.04 7.22 1.53
C CYS A 187 -8.12 8.10 0.89
N PRO A 188 -8.19 9.40 1.25
CA PRO A 188 -9.13 10.33 0.62
C PRO A 188 -8.91 10.42 -0.88
N GLY A 189 -10.00 10.39 -1.66
CA GLY A 189 -9.96 10.53 -3.12
C GLY A 189 -9.47 9.31 -3.88
N SER A 190 -9.24 8.15 -3.23
CA SER A 190 -8.85 6.91 -3.90
C SER A 190 -10.03 5.96 -4.09
N ILE A 191 -10.06 5.28 -5.25
CA ILE A 191 -11.03 4.22 -5.54
C ILE A 191 -10.55 2.83 -5.16
N CYS A 192 -9.25 2.65 -4.92
CA CYS A 192 -8.64 1.37 -4.53
C CYS A 192 -7.99 1.44 -3.14
N SER A 193 -7.48 0.32 -2.68
CA SER A 193 -6.61 0.27 -1.50
C SER A 193 -5.21 0.75 -1.87
N VAL A 194 -4.83 1.93 -1.40
CA VAL A 194 -3.49 2.52 -1.60
C VAL A 194 -2.42 1.86 -0.73
N VAL A 195 -2.82 1.04 0.23
CA VAL A 195 -1.95 0.29 1.14
C VAL A 195 -2.12 -1.20 0.94
N ASP A 196 -2.74 -1.57 -0.17
CA ASP A 196 -2.83 -2.92 -0.67
C ASP A 196 -3.34 -3.94 0.37
N TRP A 197 -4.52 -3.61 0.94
CA TRP A 197 -5.17 -4.43 1.95
C TRP A 197 -6.69 -4.42 1.79
N PHE A 198 -7.26 -5.61 1.56
CA PHE A 198 -8.72 -5.75 1.47
C PHE A 198 -9.22 -7.14 1.87
N VAL A 199 -10.50 -7.19 2.21
CA VAL A 199 -11.27 -8.40 2.52
C VAL A 199 -12.61 -8.32 1.79
N CYS A 200 -12.92 -9.30 0.94
CA CYS A 200 -14.15 -9.34 0.13
C CYS A 200 -15.17 -10.34 0.68
N ALA A 201 -16.44 -10.03 0.52
CA ALA A 201 -17.52 -10.97 0.86
C ALA A 201 -17.56 -12.20 -0.06
N SER A 202 -16.87 -12.18 -1.21
CA SER A 202 -16.65 -13.37 -2.04
C SER A 202 -15.74 -14.42 -1.39
N GLY A 203 -15.03 -14.07 -0.30
CA GLY A 203 -14.02 -14.91 0.31
C GLY A 203 -12.60 -14.59 -0.13
N ILE A 204 -12.42 -13.75 -1.16
CA ILE A 204 -11.10 -13.29 -1.59
C ILE A 204 -10.55 -12.26 -0.61
N ILE A 205 -9.31 -12.45 -0.20
CA ILE A 205 -8.53 -11.48 0.58
C ILE A 205 -7.22 -11.18 -0.15
N GLY A 206 -6.68 -9.99 0.04
CA GLY A 206 -5.43 -9.61 -0.66
C GLY A 206 -4.58 -8.61 0.10
N CYS A 207 -3.27 -8.80 -0.04
CA CYS A 207 -2.25 -7.81 0.27
C CYS A 207 -1.09 -7.92 -0.72
N GLU A 208 -0.25 -6.90 -0.80
CA GLU A 208 0.89 -6.92 -1.71
C GLU A 208 2.17 -6.38 -1.09
N THR A 209 3.28 -6.54 -1.80
CA THR A 209 4.51 -5.77 -1.58
C THR A 209 5.08 -5.31 -2.92
N THR A 210 5.35 -4.01 -3.03
CA THR A 210 5.91 -3.39 -4.24
C THR A 210 7.24 -4.04 -4.63
N ILE A 211 7.44 -4.31 -5.91
CA ILE A 211 8.75 -4.70 -6.46
C ILE A 211 9.51 -3.43 -6.83
N GLY A 212 10.63 -3.20 -6.16
CA GLY A 212 11.46 -2.01 -6.37
C GLY A 212 12.42 -2.12 -7.56
N ASP A 213 12.97 -0.95 -7.97
CA ASP A 213 14.08 -0.82 -8.92
C ASP A 213 13.87 -1.47 -10.29
N VAL A 214 12.69 -1.29 -10.85
CA VAL A 214 12.41 -1.72 -12.21
C VAL A 214 13.23 -0.93 -13.23
N ASN A 215 13.59 -1.58 -14.34
CA ASN A 215 14.44 -1.05 -15.41
C ASN A 215 13.65 -0.63 -16.66
N TYR A 216 12.33 -0.62 -16.60
CA TYR A 216 11.43 -0.27 -17.70
C TYR A 216 10.51 0.90 -17.34
N LEU A 217 9.84 1.45 -18.34
CA LEU A 217 8.76 2.42 -18.19
C LEU A 217 7.41 1.75 -18.41
N PRO A 218 6.35 2.19 -17.72
CA PRO A 218 4.99 1.75 -17.96
C PRO A 218 4.59 1.95 -19.43
N GLU A 219 3.84 1.00 -19.97
CA GLU A 219 3.24 1.06 -21.29
C GLU A 219 1.78 1.55 -21.22
N TYR A 220 1.14 1.73 -22.36
CA TYR A 220 -0.29 2.06 -22.40
C TYR A 220 -1.10 0.80 -22.03
N GLY A 221 -1.93 0.92 -21.03
CA GLY A 221 -2.80 -0.15 -20.54
C GLY A 221 -3.76 0.36 -19.49
N THR A 222 -4.63 -0.50 -18.98
CA THR A 222 -5.53 -0.16 -17.89
C THR A 222 -4.74 0.09 -16.62
N PRO A 223 -4.89 1.27 -15.97
CA PRO A 223 -4.16 1.62 -14.76
C PRO A 223 -4.30 0.56 -13.65
N TYR A 224 -3.22 0.32 -12.92
CA TYR A 224 -3.17 -0.60 -11.80
C TYR A 224 -4.35 -0.44 -10.83
N PHE A 225 -4.65 0.80 -10.42
CA PHE A 225 -5.70 1.06 -9.44
C PHE A 225 -7.10 0.67 -9.93
N CYS A 226 -7.35 0.67 -11.24
CA CYS A 226 -8.59 0.15 -11.85
C CYS A 226 -8.63 -1.37 -11.75
N ARG A 227 -7.54 -2.05 -12.13
CA ARG A 227 -7.46 -3.52 -12.16
C ARG A 227 -7.59 -4.12 -10.76
N ILE A 228 -6.89 -3.57 -9.75
CA ILE A 228 -7.02 -4.07 -8.39
C ILE A 228 -8.39 -3.74 -7.78
N ARG A 229 -8.98 -2.58 -8.13
CA ARG A 229 -10.36 -2.28 -7.74
C ARG A 229 -11.35 -3.28 -8.35
N GLU A 230 -11.13 -3.69 -9.59
CA GLU A 230 -11.93 -4.70 -10.26
C GLU A 230 -11.79 -6.06 -9.55
N CYS A 231 -10.58 -6.47 -9.15
CA CYS A 231 -10.38 -7.67 -8.32
C CYS A 231 -11.21 -7.61 -7.04
N MET A 232 -11.18 -6.50 -6.29
CA MET A 232 -11.93 -6.37 -5.04
C MET A 232 -13.44 -6.52 -5.23
N GLN A 233 -13.97 -6.00 -6.32
CA GLN A 233 -15.42 -5.92 -6.55
C GLN A 233 -15.98 -7.11 -7.31
N TYR A 234 -15.21 -7.69 -8.24
CA TYR A 234 -15.73 -8.67 -9.18
C TYR A 234 -15.09 -10.05 -9.12
N ALA A 235 -13.88 -10.19 -8.55
CA ALA A 235 -13.27 -11.51 -8.42
C ALA A 235 -14.02 -12.39 -7.42
N LYS A 236 -14.31 -13.63 -7.84
CA LYS A 236 -14.92 -14.68 -7.01
C LYS A 236 -13.95 -15.83 -6.75
N THR A 237 -12.92 -15.94 -7.56
CA THR A 237 -11.89 -16.98 -7.51
C THR A 237 -10.50 -16.37 -7.67
N LEU A 238 -9.47 -17.12 -7.32
CA LEU A 238 -8.07 -16.71 -7.58
C LEU A 238 -7.78 -16.60 -9.10
N ASP A 239 -8.47 -17.40 -9.94
CA ASP A 239 -8.35 -17.30 -11.40
C ASP A 239 -8.92 -15.99 -11.95
N ASP A 240 -10.00 -15.48 -11.36
CA ASP A 240 -10.51 -14.14 -11.70
C ASP A 240 -9.45 -13.07 -11.40
N CYS A 241 -8.77 -13.16 -10.24
CA CYS A 241 -7.70 -12.23 -9.91
C CYS A 241 -6.57 -12.28 -10.94
N VAL A 242 -6.14 -13.49 -11.36
CA VAL A 242 -5.11 -13.65 -12.39
C VAL A 242 -5.55 -13.04 -13.72
N ARG A 243 -6.76 -13.36 -14.17
CA ARG A 243 -7.32 -12.84 -15.43
C ARG A 243 -7.35 -11.30 -15.42
N ILE A 244 -7.95 -10.71 -14.39
CA ILE A 244 -8.09 -9.25 -14.26
C ILE A 244 -6.70 -8.56 -14.20
N MET A 245 -5.76 -9.11 -13.44
CA MET A 245 -4.43 -8.52 -13.32
C MET A 245 -3.58 -8.68 -14.58
N ARG A 246 -3.87 -9.65 -15.45
CA ARG A 246 -3.22 -9.84 -16.75
C ARG A 246 -3.82 -8.97 -17.86
N GLU A 247 -5.13 -8.75 -17.81
CA GLU A 247 -5.85 -8.06 -18.87
C GLU A 247 -5.39 -6.60 -18.96
N ASP A 248 -4.93 -6.22 -20.17
CA ASP A 248 -4.46 -4.85 -20.48
C ASP A 248 -3.48 -4.28 -19.43
N ASN A 249 -2.53 -5.12 -18.97
CA ASN A 249 -1.55 -4.74 -17.96
C ASN A 249 -0.62 -3.64 -18.48
N ALA A 250 -0.62 -2.49 -17.84
CA ALA A 250 0.24 -1.35 -18.17
C ALA A 250 1.69 -1.49 -17.64
N GLY A 251 1.98 -2.45 -16.75
CA GLY A 251 3.25 -2.54 -16.04
C GLY A 251 3.53 -1.33 -15.14
N ASP A 252 2.50 -0.58 -14.79
CA ASP A 252 2.59 0.72 -14.13
C ASP A 252 2.88 0.65 -12.63
N TYR A 253 2.55 -0.48 -11.98
CA TYR A 253 2.85 -0.72 -10.57
C TYR A 253 3.38 -2.14 -10.35
N PRO A 254 4.71 -2.34 -10.40
CA PRO A 254 5.30 -3.65 -10.18
C PRO A 254 5.19 -4.08 -8.71
N CYS A 255 4.60 -5.26 -8.48
CA CYS A 255 4.29 -5.76 -7.14
C CYS A 255 4.08 -7.27 -7.09
N GLY A 256 4.21 -7.85 -5.90
CA GLY A 256 3.87 -9.23 -5.59
C GLY A 256 2.59 -9.31 -4.78
N TRP A 257 1.47 -9.63 -5.43
CA TRP A 257 0.19 -9.84 -4.78
C TRP A 257 0.13 -11.19 -4.09
N MET A 258 -0.23 -11.17 -2.83
CA MET A 258 -0.60 -12.35 -2.05
C MET A 258 -2.13 -12.36 -1.90
N PHE A 259 -2.80 -13.23 -2.66
CA PHE A 259 -4.22 -13.46 -2.58
C PHE A 259 -4.53 -14.73 -1.80
N GLY A 260 -5.66 -14.78 -1.12
CA GLY A 260 -6.21 -15.97 -0.51
C GLY A 260 -7.69 -16.12 -0.83
N ASP A 261 -8.11 -17.35 -1.07
CA ASP A 261 -9.53 -17.72 -1.15
C ASP A 261 -9.92 -18.48 0.10
N THR A 262 -10.67 -17.85 0.97
CA THR A 262 -11.10 -18.45 2.24
C THR A 262 -12.15 -19.55 2.08
N ASN A 263 -12.75 -19.71 0.89
CA ASN A 263 -13.71 -20.78 0.60
C ASN A 263 -12.98 -22.09 0.26
N THR A 264 -11.88 -22.00 -0.50
CA THR A 264 -11.08 -23.16 -0.91
C THR A 264 -9.89 -23.41 0.01
N ASN A 265 -9.53 -22.42 0.84
CA ASN A 265 -8.33 -22.40 1.67
C ASN A 265 -7.02 -22.38 0.86
N GLU A 266 -7.10 -21.99 -0.41
CA GLU A 266 -5.95 -21.82 -1.29
C GLU A 266 -5.35 -20.41 -1.16
N ILE A 267 -4.01 -20.33 -1.22
CA ILE A 267 -3.28 -19.07 -1.29
C ILE A 267 -2.47 -18.99 -2.58
N MET A 268 -2.24 -17.76 -3.05
CA MET A 268 -1.54 -17.47 -4.30
C MET A 268 -0.59 -16.30 -4.15
N LEU A 269 0.61 -16.42 -4.73
CA LEU A 269 1.49 -15.30 -5.03
C LEU A 269 1.47 -15.05 -6.55
N LEU A 270 1.06 -13.84 -6.93
CA LEU A 270 1.04 -13.35 -8.31
C LEU A 270 1.94 -12.12 -8.42
N GLU A 271 3.09 -12.25 -9.08
CA GLU A 271 3.95 -11.11 -9.35
C GLU A 271 3.57 -10.44 -10.68
N VAL A 272 3.35 -9.13 -10.59
CA VAL A 272 2.93 -8.27 -11.69
C VAL A 272 4.01 -7.21 -11.88
N ALA A 273 4.54 -7.13 -13.10
CA ALA A 273 5.48 -6.11 -13.53
C ALA A 273 5.13 -5.71 -14.97
N LYS A 274 6.09 -5.45 -15.87
CA LYS A 274 5.81 -5.31 -17.31
C LYS A 274 5.12 -6.55 -17.85
N THR A 275 5.53 -7.73 -17.38
CA THR A 275 4.83 -9.00 -17.57
C THR A 275 4.19 -9.45 -16.26
N VAL A 276 3.20 -10.34 -16.35
CA VAL A 276 2.60 -11.00 -15.20
C VAL A 276 3.14 -12.42 -15.14
N ALA A 277 3.78 -12.77 -14.00
CA ALA A 277 4.33 -14.10 -13.79
C ALA A 277 3.24 -15.19 -13.76
N GLU A 278 3.65 -16.44 -13.92
CA GLU A 278 2.76 -17.55 -13.62
C GLU A 278 2.44 -17.60 -12.12
N PRO A 279 1.16 -17.76 -11.73
CA PRO A 279 0.77 -17.72 -10.34
C PRO A 279 1.33 -18.93 -9.59
N ARG A 280 1.99 -18.69 -8.47
CA ARG A 280 2.37 -19.75 -7.53
C ARG A 280 1.24 -19.96 -6.53
N ARG A 281 0.76 -21.19 -6.38
CA ARG A 281 -0.40 -21.54 -5.56
C ARG A 281 -0.10 -22.68 -4.61
N THR A 282 -0.77 -22.72 -3.47
CA THR A 282 -0.69 -23.84 -2.53
C THR A 282 -1.91 -23.86 -1.58
N MET A 283 -2.23 -25.05 -1.10
CA MET A 283 -3.17 -25.29 -0.01
C MET A 283 -2.47 -25.64 1.32
N SER A 284 -1.12 -25.70 1.32
CA SER A 284 -0.30 -25.87 2.53
C SER A 284 1.06 -25.20 2.32
N GLY A 285 1.34 -24.15 3.10
CA GLY A 285 2.58 -23.39 3.00
C GLY A 285 2.43 -21.91 3.26
N VAL A 286 3.45 -21.16 2.84
CA VAL A 286 3.55 -19.70 3.04
C VAL A 286 4.04 -19.01 1.78
N PHE A 287 3.52 -17.81 1.52
CA PHE A 287 4.14 -16.81 0.65
C PHE A 287 4.42 -15.56 1.47
N TYR A 288 5.48 -14.84 1.13
CA TYR A 288 5.83 -13.59 1.80
C TYR A 288 6.47 -12.62 0.81
N GLY A 289 6.46 -11.34 1.14
CA GLY A 289 7.02 -10.27 0.33
C GLY A 289 7.80 -9.26 1.17
N SER A 290 8.89 -8.76 0.58
CA SER A 290 9.79 -7.78 1.16
C SER A 290 10.32 -6.77 0.13
N ASN A 291 9.57 -6.55 -0.93
CA ASN A 291 9.88 -5.62 -2.05
C ASN A 291 10.98 -6.13 -3.02
N ILE A 292 11.13 -7.43 -3.15
CA ILE A 292 12.00 -8.06 -4.14
C ILE A 292 11.20 -9.04 -4.99
N ALA A 293 11.43 -9.06 -6.30
CA ALA A 293 10.84 -10.05 -7.18
C ALA A 293 11.36 -11.45 -6.85
N GLN A 294 10.45 -12.40 -6.66
CA GLN A 294 10.76 -13.80 -6.44
C GLN A 294 10.73 -14.60 -7.74
N ASP A 295 9.95 -14.17 -8.74
CA ASP A 295 10.00 -14.70 -10.09
C ASP A 295 11.35 -14.36 -10.74
N SER A 296 12.03 -15.38 -11.27
CA SER A 296 13.37 -15.22 -11.83
C SER A 296 13.36 -14.37 -13.09
N PHE A 297 12.35 -14.56 -13.96
CA PHE A 297 12.25 -13.80 -15.19
C PHE A 297 12.02 -12.30 -14.90
N ILE A 298 11.09 -11.95 -14.02
CA ILE A 298 10.86 -10.56 -13.61
C ILE A 298 12.13 -9.99 -12.98
N ARG A 299 12.75 -10.72 -12.05
CA ARG A 299 13.96 -10.25 -11.35
C ARG A 299 15.11 -9.98 -12.31
N GLU A 300 15.37 -10.88 -13.25
CA GLU A 300 16.51 -10.82 -14.15
C GLU A 300 16.32 -9.85 -15.30
N THR A 301 15.11 -9.76 -15.85
CA THR A 301 14.86 -8.98 -17.07
C THR A 301 14.18 -7.64 -16.82
N GLN A 302 13.46 -7.46 -15.72
CA GLN A 302 12.61 -6.28 -15.48
C GLN A 302 13.03 -5.46 -14.23
N THR A 303 14.08 -5.88 -13.54
CA THR A 303 14.68 -5.08 -12.45
C THR A 303 16.15 -4.78 -12.73
N THR A 304 16.68 -3.74 -12.09
CA THR A 304 18.11 -3.36 -12.23
C THR A 304 19.04 -4.32 -11.49
N HIS A 305 18.52 -5.39 -10.88
CA HIS A 305 19.27 -6.25 -10.00
C HIS A 305 19.78 -7.51 -10.68
N GLY A 306 19.08 -7.99 -11.70
CA GLY A 306 19.46 -9.22 -12.39
C GLY A 306 19.78 -10.36 -11.41
N ALA A 307 20.78 -11.18 -11.74
CA ALA A 307 21.29 -12.26 -10.89
C ALA A 307 22.19 -11.78 -9.75
N SER A 308 22.69 -10.54 -9.76
CA SER A 308 23.59 -10.01 -8.73
C SER A 308 22.80 -9.27 -7.65
N GLN A 309 22.95 -9.71 -6.39
CA GLN A 309 22.41 -9.04 -5.21
C GLN A 309 23.13 -7.71 -4.98
N PRO A 310 22.48 -6.56 -5.10
CA PRO A 310 23.18 -5.29 -4.92
C PRO A 310 23.39 -4.98 -3.44
N SER A 311 24.57 -4.50 -3.11
CA SER A 311 24.97 -4.07 -1.76
C SER A 311 24.05 -2.97 -1.14
N ASN A 312 23.34 -2.21 -1.97
CA ASN A 312 22.44 -1.15 -1.52
C ASN A 312 21.02 -1.64 -1.16
N LYS A 313 20.73 -2.96 -1.30
CA LYS A 313 19.43 -3.56 -0.98
C LYS A 313 19.44 -4.50 0.22
N ILE A 314 20.38 -4.31 1.09
CA ILE A 314 20.45 -5.02 2.37
C ILE A 314 19.09 -5.06 3.09
N SER A 315 18.24 -4.02 2.97
CA SER A 315 16.90 -3.99 3.61
C SER A 315 15.97 -5.07 3.08
N VAL A 316 15.81 -5.20 1.77
CA VAL A 316 14.87 -6.18 1.18
C VAL A 316 15.33 -7.61 1.43
N VAL A 317 16.64 -7.84 1.34
CA VAL A 317 17.25 -9.16 1.63
C VAL A 317 17.11 -9.50 3.11
N ALA A 318 17.50 -8.59 4.02
CA ALA A 318 17.42 -8.81 5.46
C ALA A 318 15.98 -9.16 5.91
N ARG A 319 14.99 -8.44 5.39
CA ARG A 319 13.59 -8.70 5.72
C ARG A 319 13.09 -10.02 5.10
N SER A 320 13.54 -10.34 3.87
CA SER A 320 13.21 -11.60 3.22
C SER A 320 13.75 -12.80 4.02
N GLU A 321 15.02 -12.78 4.39
CA GLU A 321 15.67 -13.84 5.20
C GLU A 321 14.99 -13.97 6.56
N ARG A 322 14.67 -12.84 7.20
CA ARG A 322 13.99 -12.84 8.49
C ARG A 322 12.56 -13.38 8.41
N LEU A 323 11.78 -12.98 7.39
CA LEU A 323 10.45 -13.53 7.14
C LEU A 323 10.53 -15.04 6.88
N ASN A 324 11.46 -15.48 6.02
CA ASN A 324 11.65 -16.89 5.75
C ASN A 324 11.91 -17.69 7.03
N TRP A 325 12.83 -17.22 7.88
CA TRP A 325 13.16 -17.89 9.13
C TRP A 325 11.98 -17.93 10.10
N LEU A 326 11.24 -16.80 10.25
CA LEU A 326 10.08 -16.73 11.15
C LEU A 326 8.96 -17.67 10.70
N LEU A 327 8.66 -17.69 9.41
CA LEU A 327 7.51 -18.40 8.85
C LEU A 327 7.77 -19.90 8.70
N ASN A 328 8.96 -20.29 8.23
CA ASN A 328 9.27 -21.68 7.91
C ASN A 328 9.97 -22.44 9.07
N ASN A 329 10.43 -21.72 10.12
CA ASN A 329 11.09 -22.38 11.26
C ASN A 329 10.38 -22.05 12.58
N LYS A 330 10.41 -20.76 12.99
CA LYS A 330 9.92 -20.37 14.33
C LYS A 330 8.41 -20.59 14.52
N TYR A 331 7.61 -20.25 13.52
CA TYR A 331 6.14 -20.26 13.63
C TYR A 331 5.46 -21.28 12.73
N TRP A 332 6.18 -22.14 12.02
CA TRP A 332 5.59 -23.21 11.21
C TRP A 332 4.66 -24.08 12.06
N GLY A 333 3.43 -24.33 11.56
CA GLY A 333 2.38 -25.05 12.26
C GLY A 333 1.73 -24.29 13.43
N ARG A 334 2.12 -23.02 13.65
CA ARG A 334 1.66 -22.22 14.79
C ARG A 334 1.20 -20.82 14.40
N LEU A 335 1.13 -20.54 13.08
CA LEU A 335 0.67 -19.23 12.62
C LEU A 335 -0.80 -19.03 12.93
N ASP A 336 -1.09 -17.98 13.66
CA ASP A 336 -2.42 -17.49 14.02
C ASP A 336 -2.38 -15.94 14.09
N ALA A 337 -3.50 -15.31 14.46
CA ALA A 337 -3.56 -13.86 14.57
C ALA A 337 -2.56 -13.26 15.56
N THR A 338 -2.19 -14.01 16.60
CA THR A 338 -1.25 -13.54 17.63
C THR A 338 0.19 -13.59 17.12
N SER A 339 0.62 -14.73 16.59
CA SER A 339 1.95 -14.88 16.01
C SER A 339 2.13 -13.99 14.78
N ALA A 340 1.09 -13.80 13.97
CA ALA A 340 1.11 -12.88 12.82
C ALA A 340 1.44 -11.44 13.23
N LYS A 341 0.83 -10.92 14.31
CA LYS A 341 1.19 -9.60 14.87
C LYS A 341 2.65 -9.53 15.30
N LEU A 342 3.19 -10.60 15.87
CA LEU A 342 4.59 -10.67 16.27
C LEU A 342 5.53 -10.67 15.07
N VAL A 343 5.20 -11.41 14.00
CA VAL A 343 5.98 -11.46 12.76
C VAL A 343 6.11 -10.07 12.14
N ILE A 344 4.99 -9.37 11.92
CA ILE A 344 5.05 -8.04 11.27
C ILE A 344 5.55 -6.92 12.20
N SER A 345 5.77 -7.21 13.48
CA SER A 345 6.35 -6.29 14.46
C SER A 345 7.82 -6.64 14.79
N ASP A 346 8.42 -7.59 14.09
CA ASP A 346 9.79 -8.08 14.38
C ASP A 346 10.84 -7.02 14.01
N HIS A 347 11.87 -6.92 14.88
CA HIS A 347 12.99 -5.98 14.73
C HIS A 347 14.36 -6.65 14.67
N TYR A 348 14.42 -7.97 14.48
CA TYR A 348 15.70 -8.64 14.37
C TYR A 348 16.37 -8.30 13.04
N ASP A 349 17.58 -7.78 13.11
CA ASP A 349 18.45 -7.47 11.97
C ASP A 349 19.37 -8.67 11.74
N VAL A 350 19.17 -9.38 10.62
CA VAL A 350 19.93 -10.62 10.32
C VAL A 350 21.41 -10.37 10.03
N PHE A 351 21.78 -9.16 9.60
CA PHE A 351 23.20 -8.82 9.33
C PHE A 351 23.95 -8.36 10.57
N ASP A 352 23.25 -7.68 11.49
CA ASP A 352 23.83 -7.27 12.78
C ASP A 352 23.59 -8.32 13.87
N GLU A 353 22.87 -9.42 13.58
CA GLU A 353 22.51 -10.52 14.46
C GLU A 353 21.93 -10.10 15.82
N LYS A 354 21.12 -9.01 15.81
CA LYS A 354 20.55 -8.44 17.03
C LYS A 354 19.19 -7.79 16.79
N ILE A 355 18.44 -7.61 17.87
CA ILE A 355 17.22 -6.82 17.86
C ILE A 355 17.61 -5.35 17.73
N ARG A 356 17.20 -4.73 16.60
CA ARG A 356 17.47 -3.33 16.30
C ARG A 356 16.34 -2.73 15.47
N MET A 357 15.75 -1.66 15.95
CA MET A 357 14.85 -0.85 15.14
C MET A 357 15.65 -0.12 14.06
N GLY A 358 15.28 -0.32 12.79
CA GLY A 358 16.00 0.30 11.68
C GLY A 358 15.35 0.02 10.33
N PHE A 359 16.08 0.31 9.27
CA PHE A 359 15.58 0.10 7.90
C PHE A 359 15.57 -1.36 7.46
N ARG A 360 16.30 -2.26 8.16
CA ARG A 360 16.45 -3.69 7.85
C ARG A 360 15.45 -4.58 8.61
N SER A 361 14.68 -4.03 9.53
CA SER A 361 13.67 -4.80 10.28
C SER A 361 12.34 -4.93 9.51
N ILE A 362 11.57 -5.98 9.80
CA ILE A 362 10.25 -6.20 9.22
C ILE A 362 9.31 -5.06 9.60
N CYS A 363 9.25 -4.67 10.88
CA CYS A 363 8.65 -3.40 11.28
C CYS A 363 9.70 -2.29 11.10
N LYS A 364 9.66 -1.64 9.95
CA LYS A 364 10.69 -0.72 9.48
C LYS A 364 10.65 0.63 10.20
N HIS A 365 11.83 1.11 10.62
CA HIS A 365 11.99 2.35 11.38
C HIS A 365 13.16 3.19 10.84
N VAL A 366 13.03 3.74 9.62
CA VAL A 366 14.08 4.58 9.03
C VAL A 366 14.26 5.88 9.81
N GLU A 367 13.19 6.37 10.43
CA GLU A 367 13.19 7.60 11.24
C GLU A 367 14.10 7.53 12.47
N VAL A 368 14.49 6.31 12.91
CA VAL A 368 15.43 6.14 14.04
C VAL A 368 16.88 6.36 13.64
N GLU A 369 17.21 6.08 12.37
CA GLU A 369 18.58 6.13 11.85
C GLU A 369 18.99 7.53 11.39
N ASN A 370 18.05 8.42 11.16
CA ASN A 370 18.29 9.80 10.69
C ASN A 370 18.79 10.76 11.77
N LYS A 371 19.70 10.30 12.65
CA LYS A 371 20.26 11.16 13.70
C LYS A 371 21.34 12.12 13.22
N THR A 372 21.81 12.01 11.98
CA THR A 372 22.85 12.88 11.43
C THR A 372 22.26 13.94 10.51
N LYS A 373 22.64 15.21 10.72
CA LYS A 373 22.19 16.42 10.00
C LYS A 373 22.26 16.34 8.46
N LYS A 374 23.00 15.40 7.89
CA LYS A 374 23.16 15.21 6.44
C LYS A 374 21.97 14.52 5.73
N ARG A 375 20.96 14.02 6.47
CA ARG A 375 19.82 13.24 5.91
C ARG A 375 18.46 13.89 6.06
N LEU A 376 18.37 15.19 6.29
CA LEU A 376 17.10 15.95 6.30
C LEU A 376 16.50 16.18 4.89
N ALA A 377 17.10 15.61 3.85
CA ALA A 377 16.64 15.80 2.47
C ALA A 377 15.35 15.04 2.13
N HIS A 378 14.85 14.18 3.03
CA HIS A 378 13.66 13.38 2.78
C HIS A 378 12.73 13.39 3.99
N TYR A 379 11.42 13.31 3.72
CA TYR A 379 10.41 13.10 4.76
C TYR A 379 10.73 11.88 5.63
N PRO A 380 10.46 11.93 6.95
CA PRO A 380 10.52 10.75 7.81
C PRO A 380 9.69 9.60 7.24
N PHE A 381 10.26 8.39 7.33
CA PHE A 381 9.76 7.20 6.68
C PHE A 381 9.80 6.00 7.63
N GLY A 382 8.80 5.12 7.53
CA GLY A 382 8.75 3.91 8.34
C GLY A 382 7.38 3.22 8.27
N ALA A 383 7.16 2.25 9.15
CA ALA A 383 5.89 1.56 9.28
C ALA A 383 4.82 2.49 9.85
N ILE A 384 3.67 2.55 9.18
CA ILE A 384 2.53 3.41 9.56
C ILE A 384 1.32 2.63 10.05
N ASP A 385 1.31 1.33 9.89
CA ASP A 385 0.23 0.43 10.31
C ASP A 385 0.73 -1.00 10.56
N GLY A 386 -0.18 -1.83 11.06
CA GLY A 386 -0.10 -3.28 11.06
C GLY A 386 -1.50 -3.85 10.85
N LYS A 387 -1.61 -4.91 10.02
CA LYS A 387 -2.88 -5.55 9.66
C LYS A 387 -2.75 -7.06 9.71
N VAL A 388 -3.77 -7.73 10.23
CA VAL A 388 -3.87 -9.20 10.28
C VAL A 388 -5.29 -9.63 9.99
N VAL A 389 -5.47 -10.62 9.13
CA VAL A 389 -6.76 -11.30 8.90
C VAL A 389 -6.56 -12.81 8.93
N THR A 390 -7.55 -13.50 9.47
CA THR A 390 -7.70 -14.97 9.39
C THR A 390 -8.95 -15.30 8.58
N SER A 391 -9.07 -16.54 8.08
CA SER A 391 -10.30 -16.98 7.39
C SER A 391 -11.55 -16.72 8.23
N THR A 392 -11.50 -16.94 9.55
CA THR A 392 -12.61 -16.67 10.48
C THR A 392 -12.97 -15.19 10.59
N MET A 393 -11.99 -14.29 10.49
CA MET A 393 -12.23 -12.85 10.45
C MET A 393 -12.78 -12.44 9.09
N ALA A 394 -12.21 -12.95 8.01
CA ALA A 394 -12.63 -12.64 6.64
C ALA A 394 -14.09 -13.01 6.39
N SER A 395 -14.55 -14.18 6.86
CA SER A 395 -15.96 -14.59 6.73
C SER A 395 -16.95 -13.64 7.42
N LYS A 396 -16.48 -12.82 8.36
CA LYS A 396 -17.25 -11.78 9.05
C LYS A 396 -16.97 -10.37 8.51
N MET A 397 -16.23 -10.25 7.41
CA MET A 397 -15.77 -8.97 6.86
C MET A 397 -15.07 -8.12 7.94
N THR A 398 -14.12 -8.73 8.66
CA THR A 398 -13.35 -8.07 9.72
C THR A 398 -11.87 -8.42 9.62
N PHE A 399 -11.02 -7.59 10.19
CA PHE A 399 -9.59 -7.85 10.37
C PHE A 399 -9.07 -7.16 11.64
N LEU A 400 -7.87 -7.46 12.09
CA LEU A 400 -7.19 -6.71 13.14
C LEU A 400 -6.32 -5.63 12.50
N GLY A 401 -6.43 -4.41 12.98
CA GLY A 401 -5.62 -3.27 12.53
C GLY A 401 -5.01 -2.51 13.70
N ARG A 402 -3.80 -2.00 13.51
CA ARG A 402 -3.16 -1.03 14.38
C ARG A 402 -2.75 0.17 13.54
N TRP A 403 -3.16 1.37 13.96
CA TRP A 403 -2.68 2.60 13.36
C TRP A 403 -1.39 3.06 14.05
N GLY A 404 -0.43 3.53 13.26
CA GLY A 404 0.95 3.67 13.68
C GLY A 404 1.75 2.39 13.41
N SER A 405 3.04 2.37 13.73
CA SER A 405 3.88 1.19 13.48
C SER A 405 3.29 -0.07 14.10
N SER A 406 3.44 -1.22 13.45
CA SER A 406 2.91 -2.51 13.93
C SER A 406 3.39 -2.88 15.34
N CYS A 407 4.59 -2.44 15.75
CA CYS A 407 5.12 -2.60 17.11
C CYS A 407 4.53 -1.61 18.13
N GLY A 408 3.83 -0.56 17.67
CA GLY A 408 3.25 0.48 18.51
C GLY A 408 4.23 1.56 18.98
N ARG A 409 5.38 1.69 18.33
CA ARG A 409 6.31 2.78 18.63
C ARG A 409 5.66 4.15 18.36
N VAL A 410 5.75 5.05 19.33
CA VAL A 410 5.37 6.46 19.16
C VAL A 410 6.40 7.16 18.29
N TYR A 411 5.94 7.91 17.29
CA TYR A 411 6.76 8.83 16.53
C TYR A 411 6.34 10.27 16.84
N LYS A 412 7.32 11.08 17.26
CA LYS A 412 7.15 12.53 17.46
C LYS A 412 8.25 13.24 16.65
N PRO A 413 7.89 14.04 15.62
CA PRO A 413 8.88 14.81 14.88
C PRO A 413 9.57 15.83 15.80
N SER A 414 10.90 15.95 15.67
CA SER A 414 11.67 17.00 16.33
C SER A 414 11.28 18.38 15.80
N ARG A 415 11.67 19.45 16.50
CA ARG A 415 11.46 20.83 16.03
C ARG A 415 12.09 21.05 14.65
N THR A 416 13.29 20.53 14.41
CA THR A 416 14.00 20.63 13.14
C THR A 416 13.22 19.93 12.00
N ILE A 417 12.69 18.73 12.27
CA ILE A 417 11.87 18.00 11.29
C ILE A 417 10.58 18.77 10.98
N LYS A 418 9.90 19.35 11.98
CA LYS A 418 8.69 20.15 11.75
C LYS A 418 8.95 21.43 10.96
N LEU A 419 10.12 22.05 11.13
CA LEU A 419 10.50 23.22 10.34
C LEU A 419 10.80 22.86 8.88
N ALA A 420 11.45 21.72 8.64
CA ALA A 420 11.74 21.23 7.29
C ALA A 420 10.50 20.62 6.59
N PHE A 421 9.62 20.00 7.35
CA PHE A 421 8.47 19.24 6.86
C PHE A 421 7.24 19.54 7.77
N PRO A 422 6.55 20.66 7.56
CA PRO A 422 5.51 21.16 8.47
C PRO A 422 4.30 20.22 8.62
N TYR A 423 4.02 19.40 7.62
CA TYR A 423 2.88 18.47 7.60
C TYR A 423 3.18 17.08 8.16
N VAL A 424 4.40 16.83 8.65
CA VAL A 424 4.72 15.52 9.24
C VAL A 424 3.92 15.29 10.53
N PRO A 425 3.15 14.18 10.62
CA PRO A 425 2.27 13.91 11.75
C PRO A 425 3.03 13.40 12.98
N VAL A 426 2.30 13.30 14.06
CA VAL A 426 2.65 12.48 15.23
C VAL A 426 1.90 11.15 15.11
N PHE A 427 2.62 10.02 15.12
CA PHE A 427 1.99 8.71 15.31
C PHE A 427 2.01 8.32 16.80
N LYS A 428 0.82 8.02 17.31
CA LYS A 428 0.63 7.54 18.69
C LYS A 428 0.80 6.02 18.74
N SER A 429 0.94 5.48 19.94
CA SER A 429 0.84 4.04 20.17
C SER A 429 -0.63 3.65 20.29
N GLU A 430 -1.28 3.45 19.14
CA GLU A 430 -2.66 2.99 19.12
C GLU A 430 -2.73 1.48 19.42
N PRO A 431 -3.81 0.97 20.02
CA PRO A 431 -3.97 -0.46 20.26
C PRO A 431 -4.27 -1.23 18.97
N TRP A 432 -4.04 -2.55 19.00
CA TRP A 432 -4.64 -3.47 18.02
C TRP A 432 -6.14 -3.54 18.27
N VAL A 433 -6.93 -3.25 17.23
CA VAL A 433 -8.39 -3.25 17.30
C VAL A 433 -8.99 -4.12 16.20
N LYS A 434 -10.16 -4.69 16.49
CA LYS A 434 -10.96 -5.35 15.46
C LYS A 434 -11.61 -4.28 14.59
N ILE A 435 -11.40 -4.38 13.29
CA ILE A 435 -11.94 -3.50 12.27
C ILE A 435 -12.98 -4.29 11.47
N GLY A 436 -14.12 -3.70 11.17
CA GLY A 436 -15.19 -4.33 10.42
C GLY A 436 -16.27 -3.35 10.00
N LYS A 437 -17.30 -3.84 9.35
CA LYS A 437 -18.42 -3.04 8.83
C LYS A 437 -19.25 -2.32 9.92
N ASP A 438 -19.17 -2.78 11.16
CA ASP A 438 -19.99 -2.28 12.28
C ASP A 438 -19.18 -1.31 13.19
N ASN A 439 -18.03 -0.85 12.78
CA ASN A 439 -17.22 0.13 13.51
C ASN A 439 -17.65 1.56 13.17
#